data_b73193af7abec29233830a346ee54bb0
#
_entry.id   b73193af7abec29233830a346ee54bb0
#
_cell.length_a   1.000
_cell.length_b   1.000
_cell.length_c   1.000
_cell.angle_alpha   90.00
_cell.angle_beta   90.00
_cell.angle_gamma   90.00
#
_symmetry.space_group_name_H-M   'P 1'
#
loop_
_entity.id
_entity.type
_entity.pdbx_description
1 polymer ?
#
loop_
_entity_poly.entity_id
_entity_poly.type
_entity_poly.pdbx_seq_one_letter_code
_entity_poly.pdbx_strand_id
1 'polypeptide(L)'
;MRGRHIDGLQGYLAYDRKRYRCHECGQYQYPLDYELGIEDRRASPQKEKQLALLSVHMPYEEAKLVYEELTGLKTGRMTAHRIVQRLGSEAMPHTFGKESKPKSGGSSRRHVTADGVMIHIREEGWKEAKVGSVYEVDQDREARDIEYAATLAERELFGSRLYRLAGEPEADETRGMTFVSDGARWLDELHVFSFPLAIRILDFWHVTEYLWEVANIFYQEGTGKAKTWAEEKVRKLKEGKAQLIQASLSQMKPKTKKQREILGAAKTYFQNHVHQMDYPRYEAMGLHIGSGIAEAACKFVIQTRFKRCGMRWSRSGAENLLRLRLAYLNHQWGRFLETTKN
;
A
#
# COMPACT_ATOMS: atom_id res chain seq x y z
N MET A 1 28.64 34.11 -23.20
CA MET A 1 27.57 33.11 -23.33
C MET A 1 28.15 31.71 -23.18
N ARG A 2 27.38 30.74 -22.71
CA ARG A 2 27.76 29.32 -22.71
C ARG A 2 26.62 28.48 -23.26
N GLY A 3 26.92 27.65 -24.25
CA GLY A 3 25.98 26.71 -24.82
C GLY A 3 25.60 25.63 -23.78
N ARG A 4 24.34 25.24 -23.79
CA ARG A 4 23.79 24.10 -23.02
C ARG A 4 22.87 23.28 -23.92
N HIS A 5 22.84 21.98 -23.69
CA HIS A 5 21.87 21.05 -24.28
C HIS A 5 20.94 20.54 -23.23
N ILE A 6 19.65 20.48 -23.54
CA ILE A 6 18.65 19.81 -22.73
C ILE A 6 17.90 18.79 -23.57
N ASP A 7 17.63 17.64 -22.99
CA ASP A 7 16.91 16.56 -23.63
C ASP A 7 15.39 16.78 -23.43
N GLY A 8 14.73 17.30 -24.45
CA GLY A 8 13.31 17.65 -24.45
C GLY A 8 12.40 16.61 -25.08
N LEU A 9 11.10 16.93 -25.19
CA LEU A 9 10.09 16.10 -25.85
C LEU A 9 10.21 16.10 -27.39
N GLN A 10 10.89 17.08 -27.95
CA GLN A 10 11.12 17.20 -29.41
C GLN A 10 12.57 16.89 -29.78
N GLY A 11 13.33 16.29 -28.87
CA GLY A 11 14.75 16.00 -29.07
C GLY A 11 15.66 16.92 -28.25
N TYR A 12 16.93 17.00 -28.66
CA TYR A 12 17.91 17.85 -28.00
C TYR A 12 17.69 19.30 -28.37
N LEU A 13 17.48 20.15 -27.37
CA LEU A 13 17.45 21.60 -27.52
C LEU A 13 18.80 22.17 -27.13
N ALA A 14 19.49 22.80 -28.09
CA ALA A 14 20.67 23.57 -27.83
C ALA A 14 20.30 25.04 -27.66
N TYR A 15 20.79 25.67 -26.62
CA TYR A 15 20.55 27.11 -26.37
C TYR A 15 21.75 27.77 -25.70
N ASP A 16 21.93 29.05 -25.92
CA ASP A 16 22.94 29.86 -25.30
C ASP A 16 22.40 30.60 -24.12
N ARG A 17 23.13 30.58 -22.98
CA ARG A 17 22.74 31.21 -21.73
C ARG A 17 23.83 32.14 -21.21
N LYS A 18 23.43 33.23 -20.57
CA LYS A 18 24.34 34.13 -19.85
C LYS A 18 24.77 33.49 -18.55
N ARG A 19 26.06 33.57 -18.23
CA ARG A 19 26.64 33.13 -16.97
C ARG A 19 27.02 34.35 -16.16
N TYR A 20 26.56 34.44 -14.95
CA TYR A 20 26.88 35.45 -14.00
C TYR A 20 27.77 34.88 -12.89
N ARG A 21 28.71 35.63 -12.38
CA ARG A 21 29.57 35.25 -11.26
C ARG A 21 29.26 36.17 -10.08
N CYS A 22 29.00 35.59 -8.92
CA CYS A 22 28.87 36.37 -7.69
C CYS A 22 30.23 36.94 -7.32
N HIS A 23 30.29 38.23 -7.02
CA HIS A 23 31.53 38.91 -6.64
C HIS A 23 31.99 38.53 -5.22
N GLU A 24 31.04 38.18 -4.32
CA GLU A 24 31.31 37.85 -2.92
C GLU A 24 31.76 36.39 -2.75
N CYS A 25 30.97 35.41 -3.27
CA CYS A 25 31.23 33.99 -3.06
C CYS A 25 31.87 33.27 -4.27
N GLY A 26 32.02 33.96 -5.41
CA GLY A 26 32.62 33.41 -6.63
C GLY A 26 31.77 32.36 -7.36
N GLN A 27 30.59 32.00 -6.86
CA GLN A 27 29.70 31.04 -7.51
C GLN A 27 29.12 31.56 -8.81
N TYR A 28 28.81 30.64 -9.71
CA TYR A 28 28.20 30.96 -11.00
C TYR A 28 26.70 30.70 -10.97
N GLN A 29 25.93 31.62 -11.56
CA GLN A 29 24.50 31.52 -11.73
C GLN A 29 24.12 31.61 -13.22
N TYR A 30 23.02 30.94 -13.54
CA TYR A 30 22.44 30.91 -14.87
C TYR A 30 20.94 31.22 -14.78
N PRO A 31 20.54 32.51 -14.77
CA PRO A 31 19.14 32.91 -14.54
C PRO A 31 18.15 32.22 -15.48
N LEU A 32 18.49 32.05 -16.76
CA LEU A 32 17.63 31.36 -17.72
C LEU A 32 17.34 29.90 -17.32
N ASP A 33 18.34 29.22 -16.76
CA ASP A 33 18.13 27.83 -16.29
C ASP A 33 17.18 27.80 -15.08
N TYR A 34 17.28 28.79 -14.21
CA TYR A 34 16.39 28.96 -13.07
C TYR A 34 14.95 29.22 -13.52
N GLU A 35 14.72 30.19 -14.40
CA GLU A 35 13.40 30.50 -14.95
C GLU A 35 12.76 29.31 -15.66
N LEU A 36 13.56 28.49 -16.34
CA LEU A 36 13.12 27.27 -17.02
C LEU A 36 12.98 26.07 -16.08
N GLY A 37 13.40 26.19 -14.81
CA GLY A 37 13.37 25.10 -13.84
C GLY A 37 14.26 23.90 -14.21
N ILE A 38 15.43 24.18 -14.83
CA ILE A 38 16.32 23.15 -15.40
C ILE A 38 17.76 23.25 -14.88
N GLU A 39 18.00 23.96 -13.76
CA GLU A 39 19.35 24.26 -13.28
C GLU A 39 20.23 23.00 -13.18
N ASP A 40 19.78 21.95 -12.52
CA ASP A 40 20.49 20.69 -12.32
C ASP A 40 19.95 19.53 -13.16
N ARG A 41 19.11 19.83 -14.17
CA ARG A 41 18.44 18.82 -14.98
C ARG A 41 19.12 18.64 -16.34
N ARG A 42 19.17 17.38 -16.78
CA ARG A 42 19.60 17.03 -18.15
C ARG A 42 18.42 16.79 -19.10
N ALA A 43 17.23 16.60 -18.55
CA ALA A 43 15.99 16.39 -19.27
C ALA A 43 14.98 17.50 -18.95
N SER A 44 14.10 17.81 -19.90
CA SER A 44 13.03 18.77 -19.66
C SER A 44 12.04 18.25 -18.61
N PRO A 45 11.35 19.12 -17.87
CA PRO A 45 10.34 18.70 -16.88
C PRO A 45 9.27 17.77 -17.47
N GLN A 46 8.86 18.00 -18.71
CA GLN A 46 7.87 17.15 -19.40
C GLN A 46 8.41 15.73 -19.67
N LYS A 47 9.67 15.62 -20.16
CA LYS A 47 10.31 14.32 -20.36
C LYS A 47 10.45 13.56 -19.04
N GLU A 48 10.88 14.25 -17.99
CA GLU A 48 10.98 13.67 -16.64
C GLU A 48 9.62 13.17 -16.13
N LYS A 49 8.56 13.97 -16.30
CA LYS A 49 7.20 13.60 -15.94
C LYS A 49 6.73 12.32 -16.63
N GLN A 50 6.96 12.22 -17.94
CA GLN A 50 6.55 11.05 -18.73
C GLN A 50 7.34 9.80 -18.35
N LEU A 51 8.67 9.89 -18.23
CA LEU A 51 9.51 8.77 -17.81
C LEU A 51 9.22 8.31 -16.40
N ALA A 52 8.95 9.24 -15.48
CA ALA A 52 8.53 8.90 -14.11
C ALA A 52 7.18 8.19 -14.13
N LEU A 53 6.20 8.70 -14.89
CA LEU A 53 4.87 8.10 -15.01
C LEU A 53 4.95 6.68 -15.57
N LEU A 54 5.68 6.44 -16.64
CA LEU A 54 5.89 5.09 -17.16
C LEU A 54 6.59 4.20 -16.12
N SER A 55 7.59 4.74 -15.41
CA SER A 55 8.38 4.00 -14.43
C SER A 55 7.60 3.59 -13.17
N VAL A 56 6.52 4.28 -12.79
CA VAL A 56 5.66 3.85 -11.67
C VAL A 56 4.80 2.65 -12.05
N HIS A 57 4.60 2.39 -13.34
CA HIS A 57 3.80 1.26 -13.83
C HIS A 57 4.61 0.05 -14.24
N MET A 58 5.79 0.27 -14.83
CA MET A 58 6.58 -0.80 -15.46
C MET A 58 8.08 -0.69 -15.13
N PRO A 59 8.87 -1.77 -15.32
CA PRO A 59 10.33 -1.74 -15.18
C PRO A 59 10.97 -0.63 -16.02
N TYR A 60 12.10 -0.11 -15.55
CA TYR A 60 12.81 0.99 -16.22
C TYR A 60 13.20 0.70 -17.68
N GLU A 61 13.49 -0.56 -18.01
CA GLU A 61 13.76 -0.96 -19.39
C GLU A 61 12.49 -0.92 -20.25
N GLU A 62 11.37 -1.44 -19.73
CA GLU A 62 10.08 -1.36 -20.42
C GLU A 62 9.64 0.11 -20.57
N ALA A 63 9.78 0.91 -19.51
CA ALA A 63 9.45 2.35 -19.53
C ALA A 63 10.26 3.10 -20.59
N LYS A 64 11.54 2.76 -20.74
CA LYS A 64 12.40 3.28 -21.82
C LYS A 64 11.85 2.90 -23.18
N LEU A 65 11.58 1.62 -23.43
CA LEU A 65 11.09 1.12 -24.71
C LEU A 65 9.75 1.75 -25.11
N VAL A 66 8.80 1.80 -24.17
CA VAL A 66 7.49 2.44 -24.40
C VAL A 66 7.65 3.94 -24.67
N TYR A 67 8.54 4.63 -23.94
CA TYR A 67 8.82 6.04 -24.20
C TYR A 67 9.39 6.27 -25.60
N GLU A 68 10.36 5.44 -26.01
CA GLU A 68 10.98 5.53 -27.35
C GLU A 68 9.96 5.27 -28.46
N GLU A 69 9.07 4.29 -28.28
CA GLU A 69 8.01 3.96 -29.24
C GLU A 69 6.99 5.10 -29.38
N LEU A 70 6.56 5.69 -28.27
CA LEU A 70 5.55 6.76 -28.27
C LEU A 70 6.07 8.10 -28.78
N THR A 71 7.37 8.38 -28.60
CA THR A 71 7.93 9.71 -28.91
C THR A 71 8.91 9.73 -30.07
N GLY A 72 9.41 8.57 -30.51
CA GLY A 72 10.53 8.46 -31.46
C GLY A 72 11.87 8.88 -30.88
N LEU A 73 11.96 9.25 -29.59
CA LEU A 73 13.15 9.82 -28.97
C LEU A 73 13.92 8.79 -28.16
N LYS A 74 15.20 8.65 -28.41
CA LYS A 74 16.06 7.74 -27.65
C LYS A 74 16.24 8.21 -26.20
N THR A 75 16.24 7.26 -25.27
CA THR A 75 16.54 7.51 -23.85
C THR A 75 17.24 6.30 -23.23
N GLY A 76 17.82 6.46 -22.05
CA GLY A 76 18.50 5.38 -21.35
C GLY A 76 17.70 4.86 -20.16
N ARG A 77 17.75 3.56 -19.91
CA ARG A 77 17.20 2.95 -18.68
C ARG A 77 17.68 3.67 -17.40
N MET A 78 18.99 4.02 -17.36
CA MET A 78 19.55 4.73 -16.22
C MET A 78 19.06 6.17 -16.10
N THR A 79 18.62 6.79 -17.19
CA THR A 79 17.98 8.12 -17.16
C THR A 79 16.64 8.02 -16.44
N ALA A 80 15.79 7.08 -16.81
CA ALA A 80 14.52 6.83 -16.12
C ALA A 80 14.73 6.53 -14.62
N HIS A 81 15.71 5.68 -14.30
CA HIS A 81 16.05 5.39 -12.90
C HIS A 81 16.47 6.65 -12.13
N ARG A 82 17.41 7.47 -12.65
CA ARG A 82 17.88 8.69 -11.97
C ARG A 82 16.75 9.69 -11.75
N ILE A 83 15.87 9.85 -12.73
CA ILE A 83 14.69 10.72 -12.62
C ILE A 83 13.81 10.27 -11.47
N VAL A 84 13.47 8.98 -11.41
CA VAL A 84 12.64 8.41 -10.33
C VAL A 84 13.31 8.57 -8.97
N GLN A 85 14.63 8.34 -8.87
CA GLN A 85 15.35 8.50 -7.59
C GLN A 85 15.34 9.95 -7.13
N ARG A 86 15.61 10.91 -8.01
CA ARG A 86 15.59 12.33 -7.68
C ARG A 86 14.18 12.78 -7.29
N LEU A 87 13.18 12.59 -8.15
CA LEU A 87 11.81 12.99 -7.87
C LEU A 87 11.24 12.35 -6.61
N GLY A 88 11.53 11.06 -6.40
CA GLY A 88 11.08 10.35 -5.20
C GLY A 88 11.77 10.80 -3.91
N SER A 89 13.03 11.28 -3.98
CA SER A 89 13.73 11.85 -2.82
C SER A 89 13.25 13.28 -2.50
N GLU A 90 12.91 14.06 -3.50
CA GLU A 90 12.34 15.41 -3.37
C GLU A 90 10.89 15.37 -2.86
N ALA A 91 10.20 14.24 -3.05
CA ALA A 91 8.84 14.05 -2.57
C ALA A 91 8.75 14.18 -1.06
N MET A 92 8.20 15.30 -0.59
CA MET A 92 7.97 15.50 0.83
C MET A 92 7.02 14.40 1.37
N PRO A 93 7.37 13.74 2.49
CA PRO A 93 6.49 12.72 3.10
C PRO A 93 5.09 13.23 3.48
N HIS A 94 4.91 14.54 3.51
CA HIS A 94 3.69 15.22 3.93
C HIS A 94 2.67 15.44 2.80
N THR A 95 3.03 15.15 1.55
CA THR A 95 2.16 15.38 0.38
C THR A 95 1.08 14.31 0.19
N PHE A 96 1.10 13.24 0.96
CA PHE A 96 0.26 12.05 0.76
C PHE A 96 -1.02 12.00 1.60
N GLY A 97 -1.37 13.06 2.30
CA GLY A 97 -2.71 13.24 2.83
C GLY A 97 -3.37 14.38 2.08
N LYS A 98 -4.50 14.17 1.44
CA LYS A 98 -5.40 15.29 1.26
C LYS A 98 -5.57 15.90 2.64
N GLU A 99 -5.50 17.26 2.76
CA GLU A 99 -6.40 17.90 3.72
C GLU A 99 -7.77 17.34 3.35
N SER A 100 -8.18 16.31 4.06
CA SER A 100 -9.49 15.71 3.89
C SER A 100 -10.48 16.76 4.35
N LYS A 101 -10.83 17.66 3.43
CA LYS A 101 -12.13 18.32 3.60
C LYS A 101 -13.10 17.17 3.64
N PRO A 102 -13.87 17.01 4.73
CA PRO A 102 -14.96 16.06 4.71
C PRO A 102 -15.75 16.41 3.44
N LYS A 103 -15.85 15.45 2.51
CA LYS A 103 -16.73 15.63 1.36
C LYS A 103 -18.10 15.88 1.97
N SER A 104 -18.56 17.11 1.89
CA SER A 104 -19.84 17.55 2.43
C SER A 104 -20.94 16.66 1.89
N GLY A 105 -21.64 15.94 2.76
CA GLY A 105 -22.94 15.40 2.46
C GLY A 105 -23.16 13.89 2.58
N GLY A 106 -22.19 13.08 3.03
CA GLY A 106 -22.40 11.66 3.21
C GLY A 106 -21.99 11.20 4.61
N SER A 107 -22.93 10.61 5.33
CA SER A 107 -22.69 9.87 6.58
C SER A 107 -22.05 8.51 6.26
N SER A 108 -20.88 8.49 5.59
CA SER A 108 -20.23 7.23 5.27
C SER A 108 -19.13 6.95 6.28
N ARG A 109 -19.15 5.72 6.80
CA ARG A 109 -18.11 5.22 7.70
C ARG A 109 -16.83 4.95 6.92
N ARG A 110 -15.68 5.33 7.48
CA ARG A 110 -14.38 5.02 6.90
C ARG A 110 -13.90 3.64 7.35
N HIS A 111 -13.45 2.87 6.38
CA HIS A 111 -12.85 1.57 6.58
C HIS A 111 -11.34 1.67 6.38
N VAL A 112 -10.59 1.16 7.35
CA VAL A 112 -9.13 1.05 7.29
C VAL A 112 -8.78 -0.43 7.22
N THR A 113 -7.87 -0.76 6.34
CA THR A 113 -7.32 -2.12 6.26
C THR A 113 -5.81 -2.05 6.02
N ALA A 114 -5.08 -3.04 6.50
CA ALA A 114 -3.64 -3.12 6.30
C ALA A 114 -3.19 -4.58 6.22
N ASP A 115 -2.07 -4.78 5.51
CA ASP A 115 -1.41 -6.07 5.32
C ASP A 115 0.07 -5.86 4.98
N GLY A 116 0.86 -6.91 4.97
CA GLY A 116 2.28 -6.91 4.67
C GLY A 116 2.62 -7.74 3.44
N VAL A 117 3.56 -7.27 2.64
CA VAL A 117 4.06 -8.01 1.49
C VAL A 117 5.59 -8.00 1.42
N MET A 118 6.18 -9.18 1.28
CA MET A 118 7.64 -9.31 1.22
C MET A 118 8.20 -8.87 -0.13
N ILE A 119 9.23 -7.99 -0.11
CA ILE A 119 10.06 -7.65 -1.27
C ILE A 119 11.54 -7.87 -0.95
N HIS A 120 12.36 -8.07 -1.97
CA HIS A 120 13.79 -8.33 -1.78
C HIS A 120 14.61 -7.03 -1.81
N ILE A 121 15.21 -6.67 -0.68
CA ILE A 121 16.18 -5.57 -0.55
C ILE A 121 17.59 -6.17 -0.64
N ARG A 122 18.46 -5.59 -1.47
CA ARG A 122 19.78 -6.17 -1.83
C ARG A 122 20.66 -6.43 -0.61
N GLU A 123 20.70 -5.46 0.28
CA GLU A 123 21.62 -5.46 1.44
C GLU A 123 20.99 -6.15 2.68
N GLU A 124 19.64 -6.37 2.66
CA GLU A 124 18.90 -6.77 3.84
C GLU A 124 18.09 -8.08 3.65
N GLY A 125 18.08 -8.63 2.43
CA GLY A 125 17.25 -9.80 2.09
C GLY A 125 15.76 -9.46 1.96
N TRP A 126 14.90 -10.41 2.30
CA TRP A 126 13.45 -10.21 2.25
C TRP A 126 12.98 -9.29 3.37
N LYS A 127 12.29 -8.21 2.99
CA LYS A 127 11.71 -7.21 3.89
C LYS A 127 10.24 -7.02 3.61
N GLU A 128 9.48 -6.84 4.68
CA GLU A 128 8.06 -6.56 4.60
C GLU A 128 7.82 -5.11 4.22
N ALA A 129 7.12 -4.90 3.11
CA ALA A 129 6.49 -3.63 2.79
C ALA A 129 5.09 -3.63 3.41
N LYS A 130 4.83 -2.68 4.29
CA LYS A 130 3.52 -2.47 4.91
C LYS A 130 2.65 -1.68 3.95
N VAL A 131 1.44 -2.15 3.73
CA VAL A 131 0.45 -1.54 2.83
C VAL A 131 -0.85 -1.38 3.57
N GLY A 132 -1.47 -0.22 3.47
CA GLY A 132 -2.80 0.03 4.03
C GLY A 132 -3.67 0.78 3.03
N SER A 133 -4.97 0.64 3.21
CA SER A 133 -5.99 1.36 2.45
C SER A 133 -6.99 2.00 3.38
N VAL A 134 -7.47 3.15 2.96
CA VAL A 134 -8.62 3.84 3.56
C VAL A 134 -9.67 3.98 2.47
N TYR A 135 -10.90 3.62 2.75
CA TYR A 135 -12.00 3.65 1.79
C TYR A 135 -13.34 3.87 2.47
N GLU A 136 -14.33 4.27 1.68
CA GLU A 136 -15.73 4.33 2.07
C GLU A 136 -16.50 3.18 1.41
N VAL A 137 -17.63 2.80 1.99
CA VAL A 137 -18.53 1.76 1.45
C VAL A 137 -19.84 2.42 1.07
N ASP A 138 -20.27 2.23 -0.16
CA ASP A 138 -21.54 2.76 -0.65
C ASP A 138 -22.73 1.88 -0.24
N GLN A 139 -23.95 2.27 -0.70
CA GLN A 139 -25.19 1.57 -0.40
C GLN A 139 -25.23 0.15 -0.97
N ASP A 140 -24.50 -0.09 -2.06
CA ASP A 140 -24.36 -1.40 -2.71
C ASP A 140 -23.28 -2.28 -2.07
N ARG A 141 -22.67 -1.80 -0.97
CA ARG A 141 -21.53 -2.42 -0.27
C ARG A 141 -20.25 -2.50 -1.10
N GLU A 142 -20.08 -1.61 -2.06
CA GLU A 142 -18.86 -1.49 -2.86
C GLU A 142 -17.91 -0.47 -2.25
N ALA A 143 -16.61 -0.79 -2.28
CA ALA A 143 -15.59 0.13 -1.81
C ALA A 143 -15.39 1.29 -2.80
N ARG A 144 -15.41 2.51 -2.28
CA ARG A 144 -15.24 3.76 -3.04
C ARG A 144 -14.12 4.61 -2.46
N ASP A 145 -13.62 5.53 -3.27
CA ASP A 145 -12.62 6.52 -2.87
C ASP A 145 -11.41 5.90 -2.13
N ILE A 146 -10.89 4.79 -2.65
CA ILE A 146 -9.79 4.04 -2.03
C ILE A 146 -8.51 4.85 -2.12
N GLU A 147 -7.89 5.13 -0.98
CA GLU A 147 -6.58 5.76 -0.87
C GLU A 147 -5.58 4.81 -0.20
N TYR A 148 -4.31 4.90 -0.57
CA TYR A 148 -3.28 3.95 -0.18
C TYR A 148 -2.16 4.61 0.62
N ALA A 149 -1.70 3.95 1.68
CA ALA A 149 -0.44 4.21 2.36
C ALA A 149 0.46 2.99 2.27
N ALA A 150 1.75 3.18 2.03
CA ALA A 150 2.71 2.08 2.07
C ALA A 150 4.12 2.57 2.41
N THR A 151 4.94 1.69 2.99
CA THR A 151 6.34 1.97 3.33
C THR A 151 7.10 0.69 3.68
N LEU A 152 8.44 0.76 3.58
CA LEU A 152 9.36 -0.25 4.13
C LEU A 152 9.82 0.10 5.55
N ALA A 153 9.39 1.24 6.08
CA ALA A 153 9.75 1.69 7.42
C ALA A 153 9.02 0.92 8.52
N GLU A 154 9.36 1.24 9.77
CA GLU A 154 8.76 0.61 10.94
C GLU A 154 7.26 0.93 11.08
N ARG A 155 6.59 0.11 11.87
CA ARG A 155 5.12 0.16 12.09
C ARG A 155 4.64 1.55 12.51
N GLU A 156 5.38 2.25 13.37
CA GLU A 156 5.02 3.55 13.93
C GLU A 156 4.90 4.63 12.83
N LEU A 157 5.86 4.65 11.91
CA LEU A 157 5.81 5.58 10.78
C LEU A 157 4.69 5.20 9.80
N PHE A 158 4.49 3.90 9.56
CA PHE A 158 3.38 3.40 8.76
C PHE A 158 2.04 3.81 9.37
N GLY A 159 1.86 3.57 10.67
CA GLY A 159 0.65 3.93 11.43
C GLY A 159 0.33 5.42 11.35
N SER A 160 1.34 6.27 11.54
CA SER A 160 1.18 7.72 11.43
C SER A 160 0.75 8.16 10.02
N ARG A 161 1.27 7.52 8.98
CA ARG A 161 0.88 7.81 7.59
C ARG A 161 -0.56 7.35 7.30
N LEU A 162 -0.90 6.14 7.73
CA LEU A 162 -2.23 5.56 7.52
C LEU A 162 -3.30 6.33 8.31
N TYR A 163 -3.00 6.72 9.55
CA TYR A 163 -3.88 7.54 10.38
C TYR A 163 -4.14 8.92 9.75
N ARG A 164 -3.09 9.58 9.24
CA ARG A 164 -3.24 10.86 8.54
C ARG A 164 -4.11 10.74 7.29
N LEU A 165 -3.98 9.62 6.57
CA LEU A 165 -4.81 9.34 5.40
C LEU A 165 -6.28 9.10 5.80
N ALA A 166 -6.49 8.36 6.89
CA ALA A 166 -7.83 8.08 7.43
C ALA A 166 -8.50 9.32 8.01
N GLY A 167 -7.73 10.30 8.51
CA GLY A 167 -8.24 11.45 9.25
C GLY A 167 -8.68 11.07 10.67
N GLU A 168 -9.19 12.02 11.42
CA GLU A 168 -9.69 11.77 12.76
C GLU A 168 -11.01 11.01 12.74
N PRO A 169 -11.17 9.97 13.60
CA PRO A 169 -12.43 9.27 13.74
C PRO A 169 -13.48 10.20 14.37
N GLU A 170 -14.67 10.22 13.81
CA GLU A 170 -15.81 10.90 14.45
C GLU A 170 -16.25 10.11 15.69
N ALA A 171 -16.65 10.79 16.75
CA ALA A 171 -17.07 10.19 18.02
C ALA A 171 -18.41 9.43 17.93
N ASP A 172 -19.14 9.60 16.84
CA ASP A 172 -20.42 8.94 16.60
C ASP A 172 -20.18 7.50 16.09
N GLU A 173 -20.74 6.50 16.77
CA GLU A 173 -20.64 5.09 16.37
C GLU A 173 -21.18 4.83 14.95
N THR A 174 -22.12 5.62 14.45
CA THR A 174 -22.67 5.49 13.12
C THR A 174 -21.74 6.02 12.03
N ARG A 175 -20.85 6.94 12.41
CA ARG A 175 -19.85 7.58 11.56
C ARG A 175 -18.43 7.18 11.89
N GLY A 176 -18.26 6.26 12.82
CA GLY A 176 -16.97 5.82 13.30
C GLY A 176 -16.15 5.11 12.23
N MET A 177 -14.98 4.69 12.62
CA MET A 177 -14.01 4.02 11.77
C MET A 177 -14.00 2.52 12.05
N THR A 178 -13.71 1.69 11.04
CA THR A 178 -13.42 0.27 11.22
C THR A 178 -11.98 -0.03 10.84
N PHE A 179 -11.41 -1.03 11.49
CA PHE A 179 -10.09 -1.57 11.15
C PHE A 179 -10.23 -3.08 10.88
N VAL A 180 -10.13 -3.46 9.61
CA VAL A 180 -10.30 -4.84 9.14
C VAL A 180 -8.94 -5.39 8.71
N SER A 181 -8.46 -6.47 9.31
CA SER A 181 -7.23 -7.14 8.87
C SER A 181 -7.18 -8.58 9.40
N ASP A 182 -6.17 -9.33 9.00
CA ASP A 182 -5.85 -10.62 9.63
C ASP A 182 -5.41 -10.45 11.10
N GLY A 183 -5.15 -11.56 11.77
CA GLY A 183 -4.73 -11.60 13.18
C GLY A 183 -3.21 -11.49 13.39
N ALA A 184 -2.45 -10.92 12.47
CA ALA A 184 -1.03 -10.72 12.67
C ALA A 184 -0.78 -9.72 13.83
N ARG A 185 0.11 -10.09 14.73
CA ARG A 185 0.39 -9.33 15.97
C ARG A 185 0.67 -7.85 15.72
N TRP A 186 1.45 -7.52 14.67
CA TRP A 186 1.78 -6.13 14.37
C TRP A 186 0.56 -5.30 13.92
N LEU A 187 -0.47 -5.94 13.36
CA LEU A 187 -1.74 -5.30 12.98
C LEU A 187 -2.64 -5.01 14.19
N ASP A 188 -2.66 -5.92 15.18
CA ASP A 188 -3.33 -5.64 16.45
C ASP A 188 -2.64 -4.50 17.20
N GLU A 189 -1.30 -4.49 17.23
CA GLU A 189 -0.53 -3.39 17.80
C GLU A 189 -0.77 -2.08 17.02
N LEU A 190 -0.84 -2.13 15.68
CA LEU A 190 -1.18 -0.97 14.84
C LEU A 190 -2.57 -0.41 15.17
N HIS A 191 -3.57 -1.30 15.33
CA HIS A 191 -4.91 -0.90 15.75
C HIS A 191 -4.88 -0.18 17.11
N VAL A 192 -4.29 -0.81 18.13
CA VAL A 192 -4.24 -0.26 19.49
C VAL A 192 -3.56 1.11 19.55
N PHE A 193 -2.45 1.31 18.80
CA PHE A 193 -1.68 2.55 18.87
C PHE A 193 -2.16 3.65 17.92
N SER A 194 -2.66 3.27 16.74
CA SER A 194 -3.02 4.27 15.71
C SER A 194 -4.52 4.44 15.51
N PHE A 195 -5.33 3.43 15.85
CA PHE A 195 -6.77 3.43 15.61
C PHE A 195 -7.59 2.91 16.80
N PRO A 196 -7.32 3.38 18.04
CA PRO A 196 -7.91 2.80 19.24
C PRO A 196 -9.45 2.92 19.31
N LEU A 197 -10.05 3.87 18.60
CA LEU A 197 -11.49 4.09 18.54
C LEU A 197 -12.17 3.37 17.36
N ALA A 198 -11.40 2.76 16.47
CA ALA A 198 -11.96 2.01 15.34
C ALA A 198 -12.51 0.67 15.80
N ILE A 199 -13.63 0.23 15.23
CA ILE A 199 -14.15 -1.12 15.45
C ILE A 199 -13.17 -2.11 14.83
N ARG A 200 -12.52 -2.94 15.65
CA ARG A 200 -11.60 -3.98 15.19
C ARG A 200 -12.39 -5.18 14.67
N ILE A 201 -12.20 -5.53 13.42
CA ILE A 201 -12.83 -6.67 12.75
C ILE A 201 -11.74 -7.60 12.25
N LEU A 202 -11.78 -8.85 12.68
CA LEU A 202 -10.89 -9.87 12.15
C LEU A 202 -11.39 -10.35 10.78
N ASP A 203 -10.50 -10.52 9.81
CA ASP A 203 -10.86 -10.99 8.48
C ASP A 203 -11.58 -12.34 8.54
N PHE A 204 -12.84 -12.36 8.12
CA PHE A 204 -13.68 -13.55 8.10
C PHE A 204 -13.08 -14.69 7.26
N TRP A 205 -12.52 -14.37 6.10
CA TRP A 205 -11.99 -15.37 5.18
C TRP A 205 -10.73 -16.00 5.75
N HIS A 206 -9.87 -15.20 6.36
CA HIS A 206 -8.67 -15.70 7.03
C HIS A 206 -9.00 -16.59 8.24
N VAL A 207 -10.03 -16.26 9.01
CA VAL A 207 -10.54 -17.16 10.07
C VAL A 207 -11.02 -18.49 9.48
N THR A 208 -11.71 -18.45 8.34
CA THR A 208 -12.20 -19.70 7.71
C THR A 208 -11.06 -20.58 7.21
N GLU A 209 -9.92 -20.03 6.78
CA GLU A 209 -8.74 -20.81 6.37
C GLU A 209 -8.25 -21.71 7.50
N TYR A 210 -8.14 -21.20 8.73
CA TYR A 210 -7.79 -22.03 9.90
C TYR A 210 -8.76 -23.20 10.11
N LEU A 211 -10.07 -22.99 9.89
CA LEU A 211 -11.07 -24.04 10.04
C LEU A 211 -10.91 -25.09 8.92
N TRP A 212 -10.66 -24.68 7.71
CA TRP A 212 -10.40 -25.60 6.59
C TRP A 212 -9.10 -26.39 6.78
N GLU A 213 -8.04 -25.78 7.27
CA GLU A 213 -6.78 -26.47 7.58
C GLU A 213 -6.99 -27.56 8.64
N VAL A 214 -7.73 -27.25 9.72
CA VAL A 214 -8.10 -28.24 10.73
C VAL A 214 -8.94 -29.35 10.13
N ALA A 215 -9.94 -29.04 9.32
CA ALA A 215 -10.77 -30.05 8.64
C ALA A 215 -9.94 -30.98 7.78
N ASN A 216 -9.07 -30.43 6.95
CA ASN A 216 -8.24 -31.16 6.00
C ASN A 216 -7.26 -32.11 6.70
N ILE A 217 -6.65 -31.69 7.81
CA ILE A 217 -5.69 -32.53 8.52
C ILE A 217 -6.35 -33.62 9.39
N PHE A 218 -7.57 -33.38 9.89
CA PHE A 218 -8.28 -34.36 10.73
C PHE A 218 -9.14 -35.35 9.96
N TYR A 219 -9.72 -34.92 8.83
CA TYR A 219 -10.68 -35.71 8.06
C TYR A 219 -10.21 -36.04 6.63
N GLN A 220 -8.97 -35.72 6.30
CA GLN A 220 -8.34 -35.85 5.00
C GLN A 220 -8.92 -34.89 3.93
N GLU A 221 -8.04 -34.13 3.32
CA GLU A 221 -8.35 -33.19 2.27
C GLU A 221 -9.15 -33.82 1.12
N GLY A 222 -10.14 -33.10 0.59
CA GLY A 222 -11.00 -33.54 -0.50
C GLY A 222 -12.13 -34.50 -0.10
N THR A 223 -12.22 -34.92 1.18
CA THR A 223 -13.31 -35.81 1.63
C THR A 223 -14.59 -35.04 1.99
N GLY A 224 -15.75 -35.69 1.81
CA GLY A 224 -17.03 -35.15 2.25
C GLY A 224 -17.08 -34.82 3.75
N LYS A 225 -16.36 -35.59 4.57
CA LYS A 225 -16.28 -35.35 6.02
C LYS A 225 -15.54 -34.05 6.34
N ALA A 226 -14.41 -33.78 5.69
CA ALA A 226 -13.68 -32.53 5.85
C ALA A 226 -14.55 -31.34 5.44
N LYS A 227 -15.20 -31.43 4.28
CA LYS A 227 -16.11 -30.41 3.77
C LYS A 227 -17.27 -30.13 4.74
N THR A 228 -18.01 -31.15 5.15
CA THR A 228 -19.15 -31.00 6.05
C THR A 228 -18.74 -30.37 7.37
N TRP A 229 -17.61 -30.78 7.96
CA TRP A 229 -17.12 -30.22 9.23
C TRP A 229 -16.74 -28.74 9.08
N ALA A 230 -15.99 -28.40 8.02
CA ALA A 230 -15.58 -27.00 7.77
C ALA A 230 -16.80 -26.10 7.52
N GLU A 231 -17.72 -26.51 6.64
CA GLU A 231 -18.93 -25.73 6.34
C GLU A 231 -19.82 -25.54 7.56
N GLU A 232 -19.95 -26.55 8.44
CA GLU A 232 -20.66 -26.41 9.71
C GLU A 232 -20.02 -25.33 10.62
N LYS A 233 -18.68 -25.32 10.72
CA LYS A 233 -17.97 -24.32 11.53
C LYS A 233 -18.08 -22.92 10.92
N VAL A 234 -17.95 -22.80 9.60
CA VAL A 234 -18.11 -21.52 8.87
C VAL A 234 -19.54 -20.98 9.08
N ARG A 235 -20.57 -21.85 9.00
CA ARG A 235 -21.95 -21.44 9.29
C ARG A 235 -22.11 -20.94 10.72
N LYS A 236 -21.56 -21.67 11.72
CA LYS A 236 -21.57 -21.24 13.13
C LYS A 236 -20.84 -19.90 13.32
N LEU A 237 -19.77 -19.67 12.59
CA LEU A 237 -19.04 -18.42 12.63
C LEU A 237 -19.92 -17.26 12.14
N LYS A 238 -20.64 -17.43 11.03
CA LYS A 238 -21.63 -16.46 10.51
C LYS A 238 -22.80 -16.23 11.45
N GLU A 239 -23.13 -17.20 12.29
CA GLU A 239 -24.19 -17.10 13.32
C GLU A 239 -23.68 -16.46 14.63
N GLY A 240 -22.46 -15.93 14.69
CA GLY A 240 -21.89 -15.32 15.90
C GLY A 240 -21.49 -16.32 16.99
N LYS A 241 -21.31 -17.60 16.64
CA LYS A 241 -21.02 -18.68 17.59
C LYS A 241 -19.51 -19.01 17.67
N ALA A 242 -18.64 -18.00 17.56
CA ALA A 242 -17.20 -18.18 17.57
C ALA A 242 -16.68 -18.85 18.86
N GLN A 243 -17.27 -18.54 20.03
CA GLN A 243 -16.95 -19.19 21.32
C GLN A 243 -17.26 -20.70 21.30
N LEU A 244 -18.35 -21.13 20.64
CA LEU A 244 -18.67 -22.55 20.51
C LEU A 244 -17.68 -23.27 19.59
N ILE A 245 -17.18 -22.59 18.57
CA ILE A 245 -16.11 -23.13 17.71
C ILE A 245 -14.82 -23.28 18.54
N GLN A 246 -14.42 -22.28 19.29
CA GLN A 246 -13.25 -22.32 20.18
C GLN A 246 -13.35 -23.48 21.18
N ALA A 247 -14.49 -23.65 21.82
CA ALA A 247 -14.74 -24.78 22.76
C ALA A 247 -14.62 -26.13 22.02
N SER A 248 -15.19 -26.23 20.80
CA SER A 248 -15.11 -27.44 19.97
C SER A 248 -13.67 -27.78 19.59
N LEU A 249 -12.87 -26.80 19.16
CA LEU A 249 -11.46 -26.99 18.86
C LEU A 249 -10.67 -27.47 20.08
N SER A 250 -11.00 -26.96 21.27
CA SER A 250 -10.33 -27.32 22.54
C SER A 250 -10.55 -28.81 22.89
N GLN A 251 -11.69 -29.38 22.53
CA GLN A 251 -12.02 -30.79 22.77
C GLN A 251 -11.38 -31.77 21.78
N MET A 252 -10.88 -31.30 20.64
CA MET A 252 -10.25 -32.15 19.62
C MET A 252 -8.93 -32.75 20.13
N LYS A 253 -8.72 -34.04 19.87
CA LYS A 253 -7.53 -34.81 20.29
C LYS A 253 -6.65 -35.10 19.08
N PRO A 254 -5.49 -34.44 18.92
CA PRO A 254 -4.59 -34.72 17.81
C PRO A 254 -3.86 -36.05 18.00
N LYS A 255 -3.75 -36.84 16.94
CA LYS A 255 -3.06 -38.14 16.91
C LYS A 255 -1.65 -38.04 16.35
N THR A 256 -1.40 -37.07 15.45
CA THR A 256 -0.11 -36.87 14.78
C THR A 256 0.54 -35.55 15.18
N LYS A 257 1.85 -35.42 14.93
CA LYS A 257 2.58 -34.15 15.15
C LYS A 257 1.96 -33.01 14.34
N LYS A 258 1.67 -33.26 13.04
CA LYS A 258 1.09 -32.25 12.15
C LYS A 258 -0.31 -31.81 12.61
N GLN A 259 -1.17 -32.75 13.06
CA GLN A 259 -2.46 -32.40 13.68
C GLN A 259 -2.31 -31.52 14.93
N ARG A 260 -1.29 -31.80 15.75
CA ARG A 260 -1.03 -31.01 16.97
C ARG A 260 -0.60 -29.59 16.62
N GLU A 261 0.24 -29.43 15.63
CA GLU A 261 0.72 -28.09 15.18
C GLU A 261 -0.43 -27.26 14.61
N ILE A 262 -1.20 -27.78 13.64
CA ILE A 262 -2.31 -27.06 13.01
C ILE A 262 -3.42 -26.75 14.00
N LEU A 263 -3.83 -27.75 14.81
CA LEU A 263 -4.85 -27.52 15.82
C LEU A 263 -4.38 -26.53 16.89
N GLY A 264 -3.10 -26.58 17.28
CA GLY A 264 -2.50 -25.63 18.21
C GLY A 264 -2.55 -24.20 17.68
N ALA A 265 -2.19 -24.00 16.44
CA ALA A 265 -2.27 -22.70 15.77
C ALA A 265 -3.72 -22.16 15.75
N ALA A 266 -4.69 -22.99 15.32
CA ALA A 266 -6.10 -22.61 15.30
C ALA A 266 -6.65 -22.27 16.70
N LYS A 267 -6.30 -23.07 17.73
CA LYS A 267 -6.72 -22.78 19.13
C LYS A 267 -6.18 -21.44 19.62
N THR A 268 -4.89 -21.18 19.42
CA THR A 268 -4.25 -19.92 19.82
C THR A 268 -4.87 -18.76 19.07
N TYR A 269 -5.13 -18.90 17.78
CA TYR A 269 -5.75 -17.87 16.96
C TYR A 269 -7.15 -17.51 17.47
N PHE A 270 -8.02 -18.50 17.69
CA PHE A 270 -9.35 -18.28 18.24
C PHE A 270 -9.30 -17.72 19.68
N GLN A 271 -8.38 -18.19 20.52
CA GLN A 271 -8.21 -17.68 21.88
C GLN A 271 -7.87 -16.20 21.91
N ASN A 272 -6.99 -15.76 21.02
CA ASN A 272 -6.54 -14.37 20.98
C ASN A 272 -7.59 -13.42 20.35
N HIS A 273 -8.40 -13.91 19.39
CA HIS A 273 -9.16 -13.02 18.51
C HIS A 273 -10.68 -13.23 18.54
N VAL A 274 -11.21 -14.15 19.36
CA VAL A 274 -12.66 -14.47 19.38
C VAL A 274 -13.56 -13.24 19.59
N HIS A 275 -13.07 -12.24 20.33
CA HIS A 275 -13.77 -10.99 20.59
C HIS A 275 -13.89 -10.06 19.37
N GLN A 276 -13.17 -10.34 18.30
CA GLN A 276 -13.17 -9.60 17.02
C GLN A 276 -14.00 -10.31 15.95
N MET A 277 -14.75 -11.37 16.29
CA MET A 277 -15.45 -12.26 15.37
C MET A 277 -16.98 -12.14 15.47
N ASP A 278 -17.52 -11.00 15.88
CA ASP A 278 -18.98 -10.77 15.95
C ASP A 278 -19.55 -10.39 14.57
N TYR A 279 -19.41 -11.28 13.62
CA TYR A 279 -19.79 -11.03 12.22
C TYR A 279 -21.24 -10.65 12.01
N PRO A 280 -22.25 -11.30 12.69
CA PRO A 280 -23.64 -10.87 12.54
C PRO A 280 -23.88 -9.41 12.91
N ARG A 281 -23.23 -8.95 13.99
CA ARG A 281 -23.29 -7.54 14.39
C ARG A 281 -22.66 -6.63 13.33
N TYR A 282 -21.49 -7.00 12.83
CA TYR A 282 -20.80 -6.21 11.82
C TYR A 282 -21.62 -6.12 10.51
N GLU A 283 -22.17 -7.24 10.05
CA GLU A 283 -23.01 -7.28 8.85
C GLU A 283 -24.32 -6.49 9.04
N ALA A 284 -24.94 -6.57 10.22
CA ALA A 284 -26.13 -5.77 10.56
C ALA A 284 -25.85 -4.26 10.57
N MET A 285 -24.61 -3.86 10.88
CA MET A 285 -24.13 -2.48 10.80
C MET A 285 -23.68 -2.08 9.38
N GLY A 286 -23.77 -2.97 8.38
CA GLY A 286 -23.32 -2.73 7.02
C GLY A 286 -21.80 -2.71 6.85
N LEU A 287 -21.03 -3.29 7.79
CA LEU A 287 -19.56 -3.26 7.75
C LEU A 287 -18.98 -4.37 6.87
N HIS A 288 -17.84 -4.09 6.25
CA HIS A 288 -17.04 -5.13 5.62
C HIS A 288 -16.40 -6.04 6.66
N ILE A 289 -16.49 -7.35 6.44
CA ILE A 289 -15.93 -8.37 7.34
C ILE A 289 -14.73 -9.08 6.75
N GLY A 290 -14.33 -8.76 5.52
CA GLY A 290 -13.17 -9.32 4.83
C GLY A 290 -12.15 -8.26 4.47
N SER A 291 -10.87 -8.62 4.44
CA SER A 291 -9.74 -7.77 4.08
C SER A 291 -9.33 -7.87 2.60
N GLY A 292 -10.23 -8.30 1.70
CA GLY A 292 -9.93 -8.41 0.27
C GLY A 292 -9.38 -7.12 -0.35
N ILE A 293 -9.76 -5.95 0.21
CA ILE A 293 -9.17 -4.66 -0.18
C ILE A 293 -7.69 -4.58 0.21
N ALA A 294 -7.26 -5.14 1.37
CA ALA A 294 -5.85 -5.17 1.76
C ALA A 294 -5.03 -6.05 0.82
N GLU A 295 -5.54 -7.24 0.48
CA GLU A 295 -4.90 -8.15 -0.48
C GLU A 295 -4.78 -7.48 -1.86
N ALA A 296 -5.87 -6.87 -2.34
CA ALA A 296 -5.86 -6.11 -3.60
C ALA A 296 -4.86 -4.96 -3.56
N ALA A 297 -4.76 -4.23 -2.44
CA ALA A 297 -3.79 -3.16 -2.25
C ALA A 297 -2.36 -3.69 -2.28
N CYS A 298 -2.05 -4.80 -1.61
CA CYS A 298 -0.74 -5.46 -1.67
C CYS A 298 -0.37 -5.85 -3.11
N LYS A 299 -1.30 -6.42 -3.86
CA LYS A 299 -1.10 -6.75 -5.28
C LYS A 299 -0.87 -5.49 -6.10
N PHE A 300 -1.76 -4.52 -5.98
CA PHE A 300 -1.80 -3.34 -6.84
C PHE A 300 -0.69 -2.34 -6.51
N VAL A 301 -0.45 -2.03 -5.25
CA VAL A 301 0.57 -1.05 -4.83
C VAL A 301 1.98 -1.62 -4.99
N ILE A 302 2.20 -2.87 -4.53
CA ILE A 302 3.54 -3.46 -4.44
C ILE A 302 3.80 -4.51 -5.50
N GLN A 303 3.01 -5.62 -5.55
CA GLN A 303 3.44 -6.80 -6.29
C GLN A 303 3.59 -6.55 -7.78
N THR A 304 2.64 -5.86 -8.42
CA THR A 304 2.65 -5.55 -9.86
C THR A 304 3.88 -4.79 -10.30
N ARG A 305 4.51 -4.04 -9.41
CA ARG A 305 5.68 -3.20 -9.75
C ARG A 305 6.99 -3.65 -9.11
N PHE A 306 6.95 -4.19 -7.91
CA PHE A 306 8.16 -4.48 -7.12
C PHE A 306 8.54 -5.95 -7.08
N LYS A 307 7.63 -6.88 -7.43
CA LYS A 307 7.84 -8.33 -7.36
C LYS A 307 7.87 -9.04 -8.72
N ARG A 308 8.26 -8.37 -9.79
CA ARG A 308 8.49 -9.07 -11.06
C ARG A 308 9.78 -9.89 -10.98
N CYS A 309 9.89 -10.91 -11.84
CA CYS A 309 11.02 -11.84 -11.86
C CYS A 309 12.37 -11.13 -11.82
N GLY A 310 13.25 -11.54 -10.91
CA GLY A 310 14.60 -11.01 -10.77
C GLY A 310 14.74 -9.62 -10.15
N MET A 311 13.66 -8.97 -9.72
CA MET A 311 13.75 -7.65 -9.12
C MET A 311 14.37 -7.69 -7.73
N ARG A 312 15.40 -6.86 -7.53
CA ARG A 312 16.07 -6.61 -6.27
C ARG A 312 16.28 -5.11 -6.11
N TRP A 313 15.93 -4.57 -4.97
CA TRP A 313 15.88 -3.12 -4.72
C TRP A 313 16.95 -2.70 -3.72
N SER A 314 17.52 -1.50 -3.86
CA SER A 314 18.05 -0.81 -2.70
C SER A 314 16.89 -0.25 -1.88
N ARG A 315 17.04 -0.10 -0.57
CA ARG A 315 15.97 0.43 0.28
C ARG A 315 15.51 1.81 -0.18
N SER A 316 16.44 2.73 -0.41
CA SER A 316 16.14 4.07 -0.92
C SER A 316 15.46 4.03 -2.29
N GLY A 317 15.95 3.15 -3.18
CA GLY A 317 15.37 2.97 -4.52
C GLY A 317 13.92 2.51 -4.51
N ALA A 318 13.59 1.58 -3.62
CA ALA A 318 12.22 1.12 -3.43
C ALA A 318 11.34 2.20 -2.83
N GLU A 319 11.77 2.88 -1.75
CA GLU A 319 11.00 3.94 -1.11
C GLU A 319 10.73 5.12 -2.06
N ASN A 320 11.73 5.56 -2.83
CA ASN A 320 11.56 6.66 -3.78
C ASN A 320 10.54 6.32 -4.88
N LEU A 321 10.62 5.12 -5.45
CA LEU A 321 9.63 4.68 -6.42
C LEU A 321 8.25 4.51 -5.79
N LEU A 322 8.17 3.99 -4.57
CA LEU A 322 6.91 3.77 -3.85
C LEU A 322 6.20 5.11 -3.58
N ARG A 323 6.92 6.15 -3.21
CA ARG A 323 6.35 7.50 -3.04
C ARG A 323 5.70 8.00 -4.32
N LEU A 324 6.40 7.90 -5.45
CA LEU A 324 5.85 8.30 -6.75
C LEU A 324 4.61 7.49 -7.11
N ARG A 325 4.66 6.19 -6.86
CA ARG A 325 3.54 5.30 -7.14
C ARG A 325 2.32 5.64 -6.29
N LEU A 326 2.50 5.92 -5.01
CA LEU A 326 1.41 6.36 -4.12
C LEU A 326 0.84 7.71 -4.56
N ALA A 327 1.68 8.67 -4.96
CA ALA A 327 1.20 9.95 -5.50
C ALA A 327 0.32 9.75 -6.74
N TYR A 328 0.67 8.79 -7.60
CA TYR A 328 -0.15 8.44 -8.75
C TYR A 328 -1.46 7.75 -8.35
N LEU A 329 -1.39 6.71 -7.52
CA LEU A 329 -2.54 5.90 -7.13
C LEU A 329 -3.57 6.68 -6.31
N ASN A 330 -3.11 7.67 -5.53
CA ASN A 330 -3.97 8.56 -4.75
C ASN A 330 -4.39 9.82 -5.51
N HIS A 331 -4.26 9.83 -6.85
CA HIS A 331 -4.65 10.94 -7.72
C HIS A 331 -3.97 12.30 -7.40
N GLN A 332 -2.76 12.25 -6.82
CA GLN A 332 -2.00 13.43 -6.40
C GLN A 332 -0.83 13.76 -7.36
N TRP A 333 -0.76 13.08 -8.50
CA TRP A 333 0.37 13.21 -9.44
C TRP A 333 0.64 14.62 -9.93
N GLY A 334 -0.40 15.42 -10.24
CA GLY A 334 -0.27 16.81 -10.67
C GLY A 334 0.34 17.69 -9.58
N ARG A 335 -0.22 17.63 -8.37
CA ARG A 335 0.24 18.40 -7.20
C ARG A 335 1.68 18.02 -6.80
N PHE A 336 2.01 16.74 -6.86
CA PHE A 336 3.36 16.24 -6.62
C PHE A 336 4.39 16.91 -7.52
N LEU A 337 4.11 17.01 -8.81
CA LEU A 337 5.01 17.62 -9.78
C LEU A 337 5.15 19.14 -9.64
N GLU A 338 4.18 19.83 -9.06
CA GLU A 338 4.26 21.24 -8.75
C GLU A 338 5.20 21.52 -7.57
N THR A 339 5.18 20.65 -6.55
CA THR A 339 6.05 20.79 -5.36
C THR A 339 7.52 20.46 -5.65
N THR A 340 7.83 19.75 -6.72
CA THR A 340 9.21 19.42 -7.15
C THR A 340 9.80 20.48 -8.10
N LYS A 341 9.10 21.58 -8.35
CA LYS A 341 9.57 22.67 -9.23
C LYS A 341 10.31 23.79 -8.49
N ASN A 342 10.32 23.79 -7.14
CA ASN A 342 10.95 24.83 -6.32
C ASN A 342 12.33 24.41 -5.80
#